data_9dbd18e865f75f0d32c88e2b22529c81
#
_entry.id   9dbd18e865f75f0d32c88e2b22529c81
#
_cell.length_a   1.000
_cell.length_b   1.000
_cell.length_c   1.000
_cell.angle_alpha   90.00
_cell.angle_beta   90.00
_cell.angle_gamma   90.00
#
_symmetry.space_group_name_H-M   'P 1'
#
loop_
_entity.id
_entity.type
_entity.pdbx_description
1 polymer ?
#
loop_
_entity_poly.entity_id
_entity_poly.type
_entity_poly.pdbx_seq_one_letter_code
_entity_poly.pdbx_strand_id
1 'polypeptide(L)'
;MEPFEIRIPADERGGEPSPALLLSVPTEADIDRIAVICRDPDIQEWTTLPRGYARSDAESFVTGAVVRGWESGRDLNWAVREERPHGTVLVGMMGAAGQAEGTWEIGYWLAPEARGRGIVSRAVRALIETAFDPDGPLRAVALR
;
A
#
# COMPACT_ATOMS: atom_id res chain seq x y z
N MET A 1 16.67 -1.13 4.58
CA MET A 1 16.39 -1.26 3.12
C MET A 1 15.95 0.08 2.59
N GLU A 2 16.52 0.52 1.51
CA GLU A 2 16.06 1.75 0.87
C GLU A 2 14.68 1.57 0.26
N PRO A 3 13.76 2.54 0.46
CA PRO A 3 12.45 2.50 -0.16
C PRO A 3 12.53 2.41 -1.68
N PHE A 4 11.68 1.58 -2.26
CA PHE A 4 11.57 1.46 -3.71
C PHE A 4 10.11 1.55 -4.14
N GLU A 5 9.89 1.90 -5.39
CA GLU A 5 8.57 2.06 -5.97
C GLU A 5 8.21 0.85 -6.84
N ILE A 6 6.92 0.59 -6.95
CA ILE A 6 6.37 -0.40 -7.87
C ILE A 6 5.39 0.32 -8.78
N ARG A 7 5.67 0.32 -10.09
CA ARG A 7 4.82 0.96 -11.09
C ARG A 7 3.94 -0.07 -11.77
N ILE A 8 2.67 0.27 -11.90
CA ILE A 8 1.66 -0.58 -12.52
C ILE A 8 1.08 0.17 -13.70
N PRO A 9 1.31 -0.30 -14.95
CA PRO A 9 0.82 0.42 -16.12
C PRO A 9 -0.72 0.42 -16.17
N ALA A 10 -1.27 1.41 -16.87
CA ALA A 10 -2.69 1.46 -17.14
C ALA A 10 -3.13 0.19 -17.87
N ASP A 11 -4.31 -0.30 -17.54
CA ASP A 11 -4.91 -1.46 -18.18
C ASP A 11 -6.14 -1.03 -18.97
N GLU A 12 -6.09 -1.22 -20.27
CA GLU A 12 -7.20 -0.87 -21.18
C GLU A 12 -8.08 -2.09 -21.53
N ARG A 13 -7.78 -3.26 -20.99
CA ARG A 13 -8.57 -4.47 -21.22
C ARG A 13 -9.84 -4.43 -20.40
N GLY A 14 -10.94 -4.85 -20.98
CA GLY A 14 -12.21 -5.01 -20.27
C GLY A 14 -13.18 -3.84 -20.37
N GLY A 15 -13.05 -2.96 -21.34
CA GLY A 15 -14.05 -1.93 -21.69
C GLY A 15 -13.81 -0.56 -21.06
N GLU A 16 -13.58 -0.45 -19.75
CA GLU A 16 -13.19 0.80 -19.12
C GLU A 16 -11.69 0.79 -18.82
N PRO A 17 -10.95 1.83 -19.26
CA PRO A 17 -9.53 1.90 -18.95
C PRO A 17 -9.31 2.07 -17.45
N SER A 18 -8.42 1.24 -16.88
CA SER A 18 -7.97 1.38 -15.50
C SER A 18 -6.71 2.24 -15.50
N PRO A 19 -6.68 3.34 -14.74
CA PRO A 19 -5.51 4.21 -14.66
C PRO A 19 -4.27 3.46 -14.18
N ALA A 20 -3.10 4.00 -14.50
CA ALA A 20 -1.85 3.52 -13.93
C ALA A 20 -1.85 3.71 -12.41
N LEU A 21 -1.18 2.80 -11.72
CA LEU A 21 -1.00 2.86 -10.28
C LEU A 21 0.48 2.99 -9.95
N LEU A 22 0.75 3.62 -8.82
CA LEU A 22 2.09 3.72 -8.26
C LEU A 22 2.04 3.30 -6.79
N LEU A 23 2.88 2.33 -6.43
CA LEU A 23 3.13 2.02 -5.02
C LEU A 23 4.41 2.73 -4.62
N SER A 24 4.31 3.67 -3.71
CA SER A 24 5.46 4.42 -3.22
C SER A 24 5.32 4.70 -1.73
N VAL A 25 6.45 4.91 -1.05
CA VAL A 25 6.43 5.15 0.40
C VAL A 25 5.53 6.35 0.73
N PRO A 26 4.67 6.25 1.75
CA PRO A 26 3.88 7.41 2.18
C PRO A 26 4.79 8.50 2.75
N THR A 27 4.41 9.75 2.52
CA THR A 27 5.13 10.93 2.95
C THR A 27 4.27 11.81 3.85
N GLU A 28 4.87 12.86 4.42
CA GLU A 28 4.14 13.80 5.27
C GLU A 28 2.95 14.44 4.53
N ALA A 29 3.05 14.61 3.22
CA ALA A 29 1.96 15.14 2.41
C ALA A 29 0.72 14.23 2.39
N ASP A 30 0.87 12.96 2.75
CA ASP A 30 -0.22 11.98 2.77
C ASP A 30 -0.97 11.91 4.10
N ILE A 31 -0.44 12.52 5.17
CA ILE A 31 -0.96 12.35 6.54
C ILE A 31 -2.44 12.70 6.64
N ASP A 32 -2.85 13.85 6.13
CA ASP A 32 -4.25 14.27 6.21
C ASP A 32 -5.19 13.33 5.46
N ARG A 33 -4.79 12.90 4.27
CA ARG A 33 -5.56 11.96 3.45
C ARG A 33 -5.69 10.61 4.13
N ILE A 34 -4.61 10.07 4.69
CA ILE A 34 -4.61 8.81 5.44
C ILE A 34 -5.55 8.93 6.65
N ALA A 35 -5.48 10.03 7.40
CA ALA A 35 -6.33 10.23 8.56
C ALA A 35 -7.81 10.23 8.20
N VAL A 36 -8.18 10.85 7.08
CA VAL A 36 -9.58 10.86 6.60
C VAL A 36 -10.04 9.46 6.21
N ILE A 37 -9.25 8.75 5.40
CA ILE A 37 -9.61 7.41 4.91
C ILE A 37 -9.73 6.41 6.07
N CYS A 38 -8.80 6.44 7.01
CA CYS A 38 -8.76 5.48 8.12
C CYS A 38 -9.86 5.68 9.17
N ARG A 39 -10.71 6.70 9.02
CA ARG A 39 -11.93 6.86 9.81
C ARG A 39 -13.09 6.04 9.27
N ASP A 40 -12.95 5.47 8.08
CA ASP A 40 -13.98 4.64 7.48
C ASP A 40 -14.31 3.44 8.39
N PRO A 41 -15.60 3.21 8.73
CA PRO A 41 -15.98 2.13 9.63
C PRO A 41 -15.57 0.74 9.14
N ASP A 42 -15.62 0.48 7.84
CA ASP A 42 -15.25 -0.82 7.30
C ASP A 42 -13.75 -1.06 7.43
N ILE A 43 -12.94 -0.03 7.23
CA ILE A 43 -11.49 -0.13 7.43
C ILE A 43 -11.20 -0.42 8.89
N GLN A 44 -11.86 0.25 9.82
CA GLN A 44 -11.68 0.02 11.25
C GLN A 44 -12.13 -1.37 11.68
N GLU A 45 -13.19 -1.92 11.07
CA GLU A 45 -13.69 -3.25 11.37
C GLU A 45 -12.73 -4.37 10.90
N TRP A 46 -12.18 -4.23 9.68
CA TRP A 46 -11.40 -5.29 9.03
C TRP A 46 -9.88 -5.14 9.16
N THR A 47 -9.42 -4.14 9.88
CA THR A 47 -7.99 -3.92 10.13
C THR A 47 -7.72 -3.76 11.63
N THR A 48 -6.44 -3.72 11.99
CA THR A 48 -6.01 -3.49 13.37
C THR A 48 -5.80 -2.02 13.71
N LEU A 49 -6.31 -1.12 12.87
CA LEU A 49 -6.16 0.32 13.09
C LEU A 49 -6.89 0.77 14.37
N PRO A 50 -6.35 1.79 15.08
CA PRO A 50 -7.03 2.33 16.25
C PRO A 50 -8.42 2.85 15.94
N ARG A 51 -9.37 2.59 16.80
CA ARG A 51 -10.70 3.22 16.74
C ARG A 51 -10.57 4.70 17.04
N GLY A 52 -11.40 5.52 16.37
CA GLY A 52 -11.28 6.96 16.50
C GLY A 52 -10.01 7.50 15.90
N TYR A 53 -9.60 6.96 14.75
CA TYR A 53 -8.36 7.31 14.08
C TYR A 53 -8.23 8.82 13.91
N ALA A 54 -7.14 9.37 14.45
CA ALA A 54 -6.87 10.80 14.42
C ALA A 54 -5.67 11.12 13.51
N ARG A 55 -5.51 12.41 13.20
CA ARG A 55 -4.34 12.87 12.42
C ARG A 55 -3.02 12.45 13.09
N SER A 56 -2.96 12.47 14.42
CA SER A 56 -1.79 12.04 15.19
C SER A 56 -1.45 10.57 14.96
N ASP A 57 -2.44 9.70 14.74
CA ASP A 57 -2.20 8.29 14.40
C ASP A 57 -1.57 8.16 13.02
N ALA A 58 -2.05 8.92 12.04
CA ALA A 58 -1.49 8.95 10.70
C ALA A 58 -0.06 9.52 10.71
N GLU A 59 0.17 10.57 11.48
CA GLU A 59 1.50 11.16 11.65
C GLU A 59 2.49 10.16 12.25
N SER A 60 2.11 9.48 13.32
CA SER A 60 2.94 8.44 13.96
C SER A 60 3.23 7.27 13.00
N PHE A 61 2.25 6.91 12.18
CA PHE A 61 2.42 5.87 11.17
C PHE A 61 3.45 6.29 10.12
N VAL A 62 3.26 7.44 9.50
CA VAL A 62 4.11 7.92 8.39
C VAL A 62 5.53 8.25 8.85
N THR A 63 5.68 8.99 9.97
CA THR A 63 6.98 9.46 10.44
C THR A 63 7.70 8.47 11.33
N GLY A 64 7.00 7.47 11.85
CA GLY A 64 7.56 6.48 12.77
C GLY A 64 7.54 5.06 12.22
N ALA A 65 6.38 4.42 12.21
CA ALA A 65 6.25 3.01 11.84
C ALA A 65 6.76 2.70 10.43
N VAL A 66 6.41 3.52 9.45
CA VAL A 66 6.84 3.35 8.06
C VAL A 66 8.36 3.46 7.97
N VAL A 67 8.94 4.48 8.59
CA VAL A 67 10.40 4.71 8.55
C VAL A 67 11.14 3.54 9.18
N ARG A 68 10.73 3.13 10.38
CA ARG A 68 11.35 1.98 11.06
C ARG A 68 11.21 0.69 10.28
N GLY A 69 10.06 0.48 9.66
CA GLY A 69 9.79 -0.71 8.87
C GLY A 69 10.73 -0.83 7.67
N TRP A 70 10.92 0.26 6.93
CA TRP A 70 11.85 0.29 5.81
C TRP A 70 13.31 0.17 6.26
N GLU A 71 13.69 0.84 7.36
CA GLU A 71 15.05 0.73 7.91
C GLU A 71 15.38 -0.71 8.28
N SER A 72 14.45 -1.42 8.91
CA SER A 72 14.63 -2.83 9.27
C SER A 72 14.52 -3.77 8.07
N GLY A 73 13.85 -3.34 7.00
CA GLY A 73 13.54 -4.18 5.85
C GLY A 73 12.51 -5.28 6.13
N ARG A 74 11.75 -5.19 7.21
CA ARG A 74 10.86 -6.26 7.68
C ARG A 74 9.38 -5.88 7.71
N ASP A 75 9.04 -4.62 7.57
CA ASP A 75 7.67 -4.14 7.58
C ASP A 75 7.53 -2.99 6.58
N LEU A 76 7.27 -3.36 5.34
CA LEU A 76 7.30 -2.42 4.23
C LEU A 76 5.89 -1.93 3.92
N ASN A 77 5.72 -0.63 3.83
CA ASN A 77 4.44 -0.02 3.50
C ASN A 77 4.55 0.90 2.30
N TRP A 78 3.59 0.77 1.39
CA TRP A 78 3.46 1.62 0.21
C TRP A 78 2.08 2.25 0.20
N ALA A 79 2.03 3.55 -0.08
CA ALA A 79 0.79 4.20 -0.48
C ALA A 79 0.43 3.69 -1.88
N VAL A 80 -0.83 3.31 -2.08
CA VAL A 80 -1.36 2.97 -3.40
C VAL A 80 -1.89 4.25 -4.00
N ARG A 81 -1.28 4.70 -5.09
CA ARG A 81 -1.63 5.96 -5.77
C ARG A 81 -2.18 5.68 -7.15
N GLU A 82 -3.28 6.33 -7.46
CA GLU A 82 -3.90 6.27 -8.78
C GLU A 82 -3.53 7.51 -9.58
N GLU A 83 -3.05 7.34 -10.81
CA GLU A 83 -2.80 8.46 -11.70
C GLU A 83 -4.11 9.06 -12.18
N ARG A 84 -4.21 10.39 -12.11
CA ARG A 84 -5.35 11.18 -12.56
C ARG A 84 -4.84 12.36 -13.39
N PRO A 85 -5.71 13.04 -14.19
CA PRO A 85 -5.26 14.14 -15.04
C PRO A 85 -4.48 15.26 -14.33
N HIS A 86 -4.74 15.47 -13.04
CA HIS A 86 -4.12 16.54 -12.26
C HIS A 86 -3.08 16.05 -11.25
N GLY A 87 -2.61 14.82 -11.39
CA GLY A 87 -1.61 14.24 -10.50
C GLY A 87 -2.04 12.90 -9.93
N THR A 88 -1.30 12.39 -8.96
CA THR A 88 -1.62 11.13 -8.30
C THR A 88 -2.48 11.38 -7.06
N VAL A 89 -3.37 10.42 -6.76
CA VAL A 89 -4.21 10.46 -5.56
C VAL A 89 -4.01 9.17 -4.78
N LEU A 90 -3.74 9.29 -3.50
CA LEU A 90 -3.66 8.14 -2.60
C LEU A 90 -5.05 7.54 -2.45
N VAL A 91 -5.19 6.27 -2.82
CA VAL A 91 -6.45 5.52 -2.75
C VAL A 91 -6.40 4.35 -1.79
N GLY A 92 -5.23 4.01 -1.28
CA GLY A 92 -5.08 2.92 -0.34
C GLY A 92 -3.68 2.80 0.22
N MET A 93 -3.48 1.74 0.99
CA MET A 93 -2.18 1.39 1.57
C MET A 93 -1.98 -0.11 1.41
N MET A 94 -0.76 -0.51 1.12
CA MET A 94 -0.40 -1.92 1.02
C MET A 94 0.87 -2.16 1.81
N GLY A 95 0.89 -3.22 2.60
CA GLY A 95 2.03 -3.58 3.41
C GLY A 95 2.49 -5.00 3.16
N ALA A 96 3.76 -5.24 3.37
CA ALA A 96 4.36 -6.57 3.39
C ALA A 96 5.22 -6.71 4.63
N ALA A 97 4.84 -7.62 5.51
CA ALA A 97 5.56 -7.90 6.75
C ALA A 97 6.33 -9.22 6.62
N GLY A 98 7.64 -9.15 6.79
CA GLY A 98 8.51 -10.32 6.75
C GLY A 98 8.34 -11.19 7.97
N GLN A 99 8.01 -12.45 7.72
CA GLN A 99 7.91 -13.49 8.74
C GLN A 99 9.18 -14.37 8.70
N ALA A 100 9.16 -15.47 9.43
CA ALA A 100 10.28 -16.41 9.41
C ALA A 100 10.40 -17.11 8.03
N GLU A 101 11.62 -17.53 7.69
CA GLU A 101 11.89 -18.39 6.54
C GLU A 101 11.50 -17.85 5.17
N GLY A 102 11.60 -16.50 4.99
CA GLY A 102 11.30 -15.88 3.69
C GLY A 102 9.80 -15.79 3.38
N THR A 103 8.94 -16.03 4.35
CA THR A 103 7.51 -15.81 4.22
C THR A 103 7.18 -14.34 4.45
N TRP A 104 6.32 -13.77 3.63
CA TRP A 104 5.82 -12.41 3.79
C TRP A 104 4.31 -12.42 3.91
N GLU A 105 3.80 -11.59 4.81
CA GLU A 105 2.36 -11.41 5.00
C GLU A 105 1.95 -10.08 4.37
N ILE A 106 0.94 -10.12 3.50
CA ILE A 106 0.43 -8.94 2.80
C ILE A 106 -0.83 -8.44 3.50
N GLY A 107 -0.88 -7.15 3.76
CA GLY A 107 -2.07 -6.47 4.26
C GLY A 107 -2.36 -5.24 3.41
N TYR A 108 -3.62 -4.80 3.41
CA TYR A 108 -4.01 -3.60 2.66
C TYR A 108 -5.32 -3.02 3.18
N TRP A 109 -5.52 -1.74 2.86
CA TRP A 109 -6.84 -1.11 2.93
C TRP A 109 -7.00 -0.17 1.72
N LEU A 110 -8.25 0.09 1.37
CA LEU A 110 -8.62 0.88 0.20
C LEU A 110 -9.71 1.88 0.60
N ALA A 111 -9.57 3.12 0.11
CA ALA A 111 -10.59 4.14 0.31
C ALA A 111 -11.93 3.67 -0.28
N PRO A 112 -13.07 3.99 0.39
CA PRO A 112 -14.38 3.51 -0.07
C PRO A 112 -14.69 3.82 -1.53
N GLU A 113 -14.36 5.02 -1.98
CA GLU A 113 -14.62 5.47 -3.35
C GLU A 113 -13.76 4.78 -4.41
N ALA A 114 -12.71 4.08 -3.97
CA ALA A 114 -11.81 3.35 -4.88
C ALA A 114 -12.15 1.88 -5.00
N ARG A 115 -13.12 1.37 -4.24
CA ARG A 115 -13.49 -0.04 -4.23
C ARG A 115 -14.26 -0.44 -5.49
N GLY A 116 -14.19 -1.74 -5.83
CA GLY A 116 -14.92 -2.30 -6.98
C GLY A 116 -14.30 -1.99 -8.34
N ARG A 117 -13.06 -1.48 -8.40
CA ARG A 117 -12.38 -1.13 -9.65
C ARG A 117 -11.13 -1.99 -9.93
N GLY A 118 -10.94 -3.07 -9.18
CA GLY A 118 -9.82 -3.97 -9.37
C GLY A 118 -8.44 -3.42 -8.94
N ILE A 119 -8.41 -2.33 -8.19
CA ILE A 119 -7.15 -1.68 -7.77
C ILE A 119 -6.32 -2.60 -6.90
N VAL A 120 -6.94 -3.21 -5.87
CA VAL A 120 -6.23 -4.13 -4.97
C VAL A 120 -5.68 -5.33 -5.73
N SER A 121 -6.46 -5.93 -6.63
CA SER A 121 -6.02 -7.08 -7.42
C SER A 121 -4.78 -6.76 -8.26
N ARG A 122 -4.76 -5.59 -8.89
CA ARG A 122 -3.63 -5.13 -9.70
C ARG A 122 -2.40 -4.85 -8.83
N ALA A 123 -2.60 -4.21 -7.68
CA ALA A 123 -1.53 -3.90 -6.75
C ALA A 123 -0.92 -5.17 -6.13
N VAL A 124 -1.77 -6.12 -5.70
CA VAL A 124 -1.32 -7.40 -5.14
C VAL A 124 -0.54 -8.19 -6.18
N ARG A 125 -1.02 -8.26 -7.43
CA ARG A 125 -0.31 -8.96 -8.51
C ARG A 125 1.10 -8.39 -8.72
N ALA A 126 1.21 -7.07 -8.78
CA ALA A 126 2.51 -6.41 -8.97
C ALA A 126 3.44 -6.67 -7.77
N LEU A 127 2.91 -6.67 -6.56
CA LEU A 127 3.68 -6.98 -5.37
C LEU A 127 4.15 -8.45 -5.39
N ILE A 128 3.29 -9.38 -5.80
CA ILE A 128 3.65 -10.79 -5.95
C ILE A 128 4.82 -10.95 -6.93
N GLU A 129 4.73 -10.34 -8.09
CA GLU A 129 5.80 -10.38 -9.10
C GLU A 129 7.11 -9.84 -8.55
N THR A 130 7.06 -8.73 -7.84
CA THR A 130 8.22 -8.13 -7.19
C THR A 130 8.78 -9.02 -6.08
N ALA A 131 7.91 -9.62 -5.27
CA ALA A 131 8.29 -10.42 -4.12
C ALA A 131 9.03 -11.71 -4.53
N PHE A 132 8.57 -12.37 -5.58
CA PHE A 132 9.15 -13.64 -6.05
C PHE A 132 10.28 -13.46 -7.06
N ASP A 133 10.63 -12.23 -7.42
CA ASP A 133 11.79 -11.98 -8.27
C ASP A 133 13.07 -12.39 -7.51
N PRO A 134 13.83 -13.39 -7.99
CA PRO A 134 15.02 -13.85 -7.29
C PRO A 134 16.13 -12.81 -7.23
N ASP A 135 16.12 -11.86 -8.14
CA ASP A 135 17.08 -10.74 -8.18
C ASP A 135 16.49 -9.48 -7.53
N GLY A 136 15.26 -9.55 -7.09
CA GLY A 136 14.54 -8.44 -6.48
C GLY A 136 14.84 -8.24 -4.99
N PRO A 137 14.31 -7.18 -4.41
CA PRO A 137 14.62 -6.81 -3.03
C PRO A 137 14.02 -7.72 -1.96
N LEU A 138 12.91 -8.40 -2.24
CA LEU A 138 12.20 -9.19 -1.23
C LEU A 138 12.61 -10.66 -1.18
N ARG A 139 12.88 -11.26 -2.32
CA ARG A 139 13.29 -12.68 -2.46
C ARG A 139 12.38 -13.62 -1.67
N ALA A 140 11.07 -13.42 -1.79
CA ALA A 140 10.10 -14.20 -1.02
C ALA A 140 10.11 -15.68 -1.43
N VAL A 141 9.91 -16.54 -0.44
CA VAL A 141 9.68 -17.96 -0.64
C VAL A 141 8.19 -18.26 -0.60
N ALA A 142 7.44 -17.55 0.21
CA ALA A 142 6.00 -17.68 0.31
C ALA A 142 5.33 -16.35 0.66
N LEU A 143 4.08 -16.20 0.23
CA LEU A 143 3.21 -15.08 0.59
C LEU A 143 1.92 -15.61 1.23
N ARG A 144 1.37 -14.84 2.13
CA ARG A 144 0.04 -15.09 2.68
C ARG A 144 -0.71 -13.81 3.03
#